data_2c3944bb92368797b57dc6fb3fcd5b69
#
_entry.id   2c3944bb92368797b57dc6fb3fcd5b69
#
_cell.length_a   1.000
_cell.length_b   1.000
_cell.length_c   1.000
_cell.angle_alpha   90.00
_cell.angle_beta   90.00
_cell.angle_gamma   90.00
#
_symmetry.space_group_name_H-M   'P 1'
#
loop_
_entity.id
_entity.type
_entity.pdbx_description
1 polymer ?
#
loop_
_entity_poly.entity_id
_entity_poly.type
_entity_poly.pdbx_seq_one_letter_code
_entity_poly.pdbx_strand_id
1 'polypeptide(L)'
;MLFWRKFYERRADYRASLTSSKKRKFNGRRIIGAPQSGRTVKMKFFATLILCASALFGETISAKYEISFGVFGAVGSANTRLVRQSDRYEIVMDAVAQGVAGSLSGQRRESFRSKGRVVAGLLMPDLYVHEVSRKKGKTTKNERKTYAFDYARKTIKFQKFKGADGELQLVSDEILPYFATNDLLSLFFNFSKIPHSGDKFFVRAAGAKSADGRIDIERPRGSAAANIASELGVAPPSDADAGSGAAASTSSSVADTKTGTTDVNFKRRDAGADKQAAAIYVVFVNQPIFSSSRGELHLSLNERGYADRAVLKDVLLFGDIRARLVE
;
A
#
# COMPACT_ATOMS: atom_id res chain seq x y z
N MET A 1 29.57 -1.23 12.26
CA MET A 1 29.27 -2.67 12.53
C MET A 1 28.64 -2.94 13.91
N LEU A 2 29.01 -2.26 14.98
CA LEU A 2 28.51 -2.51 16.36
C LEU A 2 27.02 -2.16 16.60
N PHE A 3 26.44 -1.22 15.86
CA PHE A 3 25.05 -0.77 16.07
C PHE A 3 23.97 -1.80 15.64
N TRP A 4 24.24 -2.58 14.59
CA TRP A 4 23.31 -3.59 14.07
C TRP A 4 23.32 -4.89 14.88
N ARG A 5 24.45 -5.23 15.48
CA ARG A 5 24.55 -6.40 16.38
C ARG A 5 23.64 -6.23 17.60
N LYS A 6 23.61 -5.04 18.21
CA LYS A 6 22.71 -4.72 19.35
C LYS A 6 21.21 -4.72 18.98
N PHE A 7 20.86 -4.46 17.72
CA PHE A 7 19.46 -4.48 17.27
C PHE A 7 18.93 -5.90 17.09
N TYR A 8 19.78 -6.83 16.63
CA TYR A 8 19.43 -8.26 16.51
C TYR A 8 19.41 -8.97 17.86
N GLU A 9 20.32 -8.65 18.74
CA GLU A 9 20.37 -9.22 20.10
C GLU A 9 19.13 -8.84 20.92
N ARG A 10 18.63 -7.60 20.84
CA ARG A 10 17.36 -7.20 21.50
C ARG A 10 16.12 -7.94 20.99
N ARG A 11 16.13 -8.46 19.78
CA ARG A 11 15.02 -9.24 19.25
C ARG A 11 14.99 -10.68 19.77
N ALA A 12 16.14 -11.23 20.08
CA ALA A 12 16.25 -12.54 20.73
C ALA A 12 15.73 -12.50 22.19
N ASP A 13 16.06 -11.43 22.91
CA ASP A 13 15.64 -11.23 24.30
C ASP A 13 14.12 -11.00 24.44
N TYR A 14 13.48 -10.34 23.43
CA TYR A 14 12.04 -10.11 23.43
C TYR A 14 11.24 -11.41 23.21
N ARG A 15 11.79 -12.38 22.50
CA ARG A 15 11.16 -13.73 22.34
C ARG A 15 11.31 -14.61 23.59
N ALA A 16 12.40 -14.44 24.34
CA ALA A 16 12.63 -15.20 25.56
C ALA A 16 11.75 -14.75 26.74
N SER A 17 11.34 -13.47 26.78
CA SER A 17 10.51 -12.92 27.86
C SER A 17 9.04 -13.34 27.82
N LEU A 18 8.54 -13.84 26.69
CA LEU A 18 7.14 -14.27 26.51
C LEU A 18 6.85 -15.70 26.95
N THR A 19 7.89 -16.49 27.29
CA THR A 19 7.72 -17.90 27.68
C THR A 19 7.89 -18.19 29.17
N SER A 20 8.24 -17.20 30.00
CA SER A 20 8.40 -17.39 31.44
C SER A 20 7.22 -16.84 32.23
N SER A 21 6.05 -17.49 32.12
CA SER A 21 4.95 -17.28 33.07
C SER A 21 5.15 -18.18 34.29
N LYS A 22 5.77 -17.62 35.32
CA LYS A 22 5.90 -18.25 36.65
C LYS A 22 4.53 -18.45 37.30
N LYS A 23 4.15 -19.74 37.51
CA LYS A 23 3.06 -20.16 38.35
C LYS A 23 3.29 -19.63 39.77
N ARG A 24 2.51 -18.66 40.22
CA ARG A 24 2.41 -18.30 41.65
C ARG A 24 1.32 -19.15 42.28
N LYS A 25 1.72 -20.00 43.28
CA LYS A 25 0.83 -20.69 44.18
C LYS A 25 0.12 -19.69 45.06
N PHE A 26 -1.20 -19.71 45.04
CA PHE A 26 -2.05 -18.95 45.95
C PHE A 26 -2.28 -19.78 47.20
N ASN A 27 -1.71 -19.31 48.35
CA ASN A 27 -2.04 -19.85 49.67
C ASN A 27 -3.30 -19.16 50.18
N GLY A 28 -4.29 -19.95 50.45
CA GLY A 28 -5.56 -19.48 51.03
C GLY A 28 -5.43 -19.02 52.48
N ARG A 29 -6.03 -17.89 52.77
CA ARG A 29 -6.49 -17.56 54.16
C ARG A 29 -7.91 -17.07 54.08
N ARG A 30 -8.80 -17.85 54.77
CA ARG A 30 -10.17 -17.46 55.07
C ARG A 30 -10.15 -16.28 56.02
N ILE A 31 -10.92 -15.25 55.73
CA ILE A 31 -11.45 -14.33 56.74
C ILE A 31 -12.95 -14.12 56.45
N ILE A 32 -13.71 -14.45 57.49
CA ILE A 32 -15.15 -14.30 57.59
C ILE A 32 -15.46 -12.84 57.96
N GLY A 33 -16.48 -12.22 57.33
CA GLY A 33 -17.00 -10.94 57.81
C GLY A 33 -17.88 -10.28 56.75
N ALA A 34 -19.19 -10.50 56.78
CA ALA A 34 -20.19 -9.59 56.20
C ALA A 34 -20.42 -8.41 57.11
N PRO A 35 -20.76 -7.25 56.59
CA PRO A 35 -22.17 -6.87 56.60
C PRO A 35 -22.66 -6.16 55.30
N GLN A 36 -23.95 -6.27 55.13
CA GLN A 36 -24.81 -5.64 54.13
C GLN A 36 -24.73 -4.10 54.17
N SER A 37 -24.73 -3.49 53.01
CA SER A 37 -25.48 -2.25 52.77
C SER A 37 -25.47 -1.90 51.27
N GLY A 38 -26.65 -1.81 50.68
CA GLY A 38 -26.83 -1.52 49.26
C GLY A 38 -26.41 -0.11 48.87
N ARG A 39 -25.89 0.00 47.68
CA ARG A 39 -25.99 1.20 46.81
C ARG A 39 -25.66 0.81 45.36
N THR A 40 -26.67 0.95 44.54
CA THR A 40 -26.72 0.88 43.10
C THR A 40 -25.83 1.92 42.43
N VAL A 41 -24.55 1.60 42.16
CA VAL A 41 -23.61 2.45 41.39
C VAL A 41 -22.79 1.63 40.40
N LYS A 42 -23.34 0.55 39.85
CA LYS A 42 -22.53 -0.35 38.97
C LYS A 42 -22.86 -0.37 37.48
N MET A 43 -23.73 0.55 37.00
CA MET A 43 -24.13 0.48 35.57
C MET A 43 -23.53 1.54 34.66
N LYS A 44 -22.86 2.56 35.18
CA LYS A 44 -22.23 3.59 34.30
C LYS A 44 -20.81 3.31 33.90
N PHE A 45 -20.06 2.45 34.60
CA PHE A 45 -18.67 2.10 34.26
C PHE A 45 -18.55 1.05 33.15
N PHE A 46 -19.56 0.21 32.96
CA PHE A 46 -19.51 -0.81 31.89
C PHE A 46 -19.74 -0.24 30.49
N ALA A 47 -20.57 0.80 30.37
CA ALA A 47 -20.81 1.46 29.07
C ALA A 47 -19.57 2.22 28.57
N THR A 48 -18.77 2.79 29.45
CA THR A 48 -17.52 3.52 29.08
C THR A 48 -16.41 2.56 28.67
N LEU A 49 -16.35 1.35 29.23
CA LEU A 49 -15.35 0.35 28.87
C LEU A 49 -15.60 -0.27 27.48
N ILE A 50 -16.87 -0.40 27.07
CA ILE A 50 -17.24 -0.93 25.75
C ILE A 50 -16.95 0.08 24.64
N LEU A 51 -17.07 1.39 24.93
CA LEU A 51 -16.78 2.44 23.94
C LEU A 51 -15.28 2.58 23.63
N CYS A 52 -14.39 2.22 24.58
CA CYS A 52 -12.95 2.22 24.36
C CYS A 52 -12.43 0.99 23.59
N ALA A 53 -13.18 -0.12 23.55
CA ALA A 53 -12.78 -1.34 22.86
C ALA A 53 -12.92 -1.24 21.32
N SER A 54 -13.76 -0.36 20.81
CA SER A 54 -13.95 -0.17 19.37
C SER A 54 -12.81 0.58 18.64
N ALA A 55 -11.89 1.19 19.39
CA ALA A 55 -10.73 1.92 18.82
C ALA A 55 -9.55 1.00 18.45
N LEU A 56 -9.61 -0.30 18.72
CA LEU A 56 -8.51 -1.26 18.49
C LEU A 56 -8.65 -2.11 17.22
N PHE A 57 -9.74 -1.94 16.47
CA PHE A 57 -9.89 -2.67 15.20
C PHE A 57 -9.07 -2.01 14.10
N GLY A 58 -7.93 -2.63 13.78
CA GLY A 58 -7.14 -2.23 12.63
C GLY A 58 -7.89 -2.50 11.32
N GLU A 59 -7.81 -1.56 10.36
CA GLU A 59 -8.33 -1.75 9.02
C GLU A 59 -7.43 -2.75 8.28
N THR A 60 -8.02 -3.79 7.68
CA THR A 60 -7.33 -4.71 6.78
C THR A 60 -7.95 -4.60 5.39
N ILE A 61 -7.11 -4.34 4.38
CA ILE A 61 -7.49 -4.32 2.98
C ILE A 61 -6.70 -5.42 2.28
N SER A 62 -7.40 -6.30 1.58
CA SER A 62 -6.81 -7.34 0.75
C SER A 62 -7.20 -7.12 -0.70
N ALA A 63 -6.27 -7.36 -1.62
CA ALA A 63 -6.49 -7.24 -3.05
C ALA A 63 -5.70 -8.34 -3.76
N LYS A 64 -6.37 -9.05 -4.67
CA LYS A 64 -5.78 -10.08 -5.50
C LYS A 64 -5.88 -9.69 -6.95
N TYR A 65 -4.75 -9.76 -7.64
CA TYR A 65 -4.63 -9.43 -9.06
C TYR A 65 -4.31 -10.68 -9.86
N GLU A 66 -5.03 -10.85 -10.95
CA GLU A 66 -4.67 -11.78 -12.02
C GLU A 66 -3.86 -11.02 -13.08
N ILE A 67 -2.73 -11.61 -13.49
CA ILE A 67 -1.85 -11.05 -14.50
C ILE A 67 -1.96 -11.93 -15.74
N SER A 68 -2.37 -11.33 -16.85
CA SER A 68 -2.54 -12.01 -18.13
C SER A 68 -1.66 -11.38 -19.21
N PHE A 69 -1.44 -12.13 -20.29
CA PHE A 69 -0.48 -11.78 -21.29
C PHE A 69 -0.86 -12.30 -22.67
N GLY A 70 -1.45 -11.42 -23.49
CA GLY A 70 -1.85 -11.73 -24.87
C GLY A 70 -2.53 -13.09 -25.01
N VAL A 71 -2.03 -13.88 -25.95
CA VAL A 71 -2.53 -15.23 -26.26
C VAL A 71 -2.17 -16.30 -25.22
N PHE A 72 -1.26 -16.01 -24.29
CA PHE A 72 -0.85 -16.96 -23.27
C PHE A 72 -1.80 -17.02 -22.06
N GLY A 73 -2.82 -16.14 -22.02
CA GLY A 73 -3.76 -16.09 -20.91
C GLY A 73 -3.13 -15.69 -19.58
N ALA A 74 -3.52 -16.34 -18.48
CA ALA A 74 -2.99 -16.07 -17.15
C ALA A 74 -1.51 -16.49 -17.03
N VAL A 75 -0.65 -15.53 -16.72
CA VAL A 75 0.81 -15.72 -16.60
C VAL A 75 1.35 -15.45 -15.20
N GLY A 76 0.50 -15.00 -14.29
CA GLY A 76 0.88 -14.74 -12.91
C GLY A 76 -0.27 -14.24 -12.06
N SER A 77 0.03 -14.05 -10.78
CA SER A 77 -0.87 -13.42 -9.81
C SER A 77 -0.08 -12.58 -8.82
N ALA A 78 -0.74 -11.58 -8.26
CA ALA A 78 -0.21 -10.81 -7.13
C ALA A 78 -1.28 -10.71 -6.02
N ASN A 79 -0.89 -10.97 -4.79
CA ASN A 79 -1.73 -10.82 -3.61
C ASN A 79 -1.18 -9.69 -2.76
N THR A 80 -2.00 -8.72 -2.44
CA THR A 80 -1.63 -7.55 -1.64
C THR A 80 -2.48 -7.49 -0.40
N ARG A 81 -1.85 -7.20 0.74
CA ARG A 81 -2.54 -6.99 2.02
C ARG A 81 -1.97 -5.76 2.70
N LEU A 82 -2.83 -4.80 3.00
CA LEU A 82 -2.55 -3.66 3.87
C LEU A 82 -3.23 -3.87 5.21
N VAL A 83 -2.48 -3.75 6.30
CA VAL A 83 -2.99 -3.72 7.68
C VAL A 83 -2.65 -2.36 8.28
N ARG A 84 -3.65 -1.65 8.80
CA ARG A 84 -3.50 -0.41 9.55
C ARG A 84 -3.91 -0.64 11.00
N GLN A 85 -3.08 -0.21 11.93
CA GLN A 85 -3.36 -0.24 13.37
C GLN A 85 -2.95 1.10 13.95
N SER A 86 -3.93 1.91 14.36
CA SER A 86 -3.72 3.27 14.88
C SER A 86 -2.87 4.12 13.92
N ASP A 87 -1.65 4.45 14.32
CA ASP A 87 -0.68 5.28 13.59
C ASP A 87 0.34 4.47 12.77
N ARG A 88 0.20 3.14 12.70
CA ARG A 88 1.12 2.22 12.01
C ARG A 88 0.44 1.49 10.87
N TYR A 89 1.24 1.11 9.89
CA TYR A 89 0.78 0.23 8.83
C TYR A 89 1.85 -0.81 8.45
N GLU A 90 1.38 -1.90 7.86
CA GLU A 90 2.19 -2.86 7.13
C GLU A 90 1.48 -3.24 5.84
N ILE A 91 2.21 -3.19 4.72
CA ILE A 91 1.77 -3.70 3.42
C ILE A 91 2.67 -4.87 3.04
N VAL A 92 2.06 -5.95 2.59
CA VAL A 92 2.74 -7.10 1.98
C VAL A 92 2.12 -7.34 0.61
N MET A 93 2.96 -7.50 -0.42
CA MET A 93 2.55 -7.94 -1.75
C MET A 93 3.45 -9.09 -2.17
N ASP A 94 2.83 -10.21 -2.57
CA ASP A 94 3.52 -11.37 -3.12
C ASP A 94 3.05 -11.58 -4.56
N ALA A 95 4.00 -11.62 -5.50
CA ALA A 95 3.76 -11.84 -6.91
C ALA A 95 4.48 -13.11 -7.39
N VAL A 96 3.77 -13.91 -8.18
CA VAL A 96 4.28 -15.20 -8.68
C VAL A 96 4.01 -15.30 -10.17
N ALA A 97 5.08 -15.60 -10.94
CA ALA A 97 4.96 -15.96 -12.34
C ALA A 97 4.49 -17.42 -12.47
N GLN A 98 3.52 -17.66 -13.35
CA GLN A 98 2.85 -18.95 -13.56
C GLN A 98 2.88 -19.36 -15.03
N GLY A 99 2.51 -20.60 -15.33
CA GLY A 99 2.41 -21.11 -16.70
C GLY A 99 3.72 -20.94 -17.49
N VAL A 100 3.58 -20.50 -18.74
CA VAL A 100 4.72 -20.26 -19.64
C VAL A 100 5.65 -19.20 -19.09
N ALA A 101 5.13 -18.09 -18.55
CA ALA A 101 5.96 -17.05 -17.95
C ALA A 101 6.72 -17.55 -16.72
N GLY A 102 6.11 -18.42 -15.92
CA GLY A 102 6.79 -19.10 -14.80
C GLY A 102 7.98 -19.91 -15.27
N SER A 103 7.80 -20.72 -16.30
CA SER A 103 8.88 -21.54 -16.88
C SER A 103 10.01 -20.70 -17.45
N LEU A 104 9.70 -19.68 -18.26
CA LEU A 104 10.68 -18.80 -18.91
C LEU A 104 11.42 -17.90 -17.91
N SER A 105 10.78 -17.47 -16.83
CA SER A 105 11.37 -16.60 -15.80
C SER A 105 12.13 -17.36 -14.71
N GLY A 106 12.17 -18.69 -14.76
CA GLY A 106 12.75 -19.53 -13.72
C GLY A 106 11.87 -19.57 -12.46
N GLN A 107 10.55 -19.69 -12.63
CA GLN A 107 9.57 -19.70 -11.53
C GLN A 107 9.74 -18.48 -10.61
N ARG A 108 9.88 -17.30 -11.21
CA ARG A 108 10.14 -16.05 -10.51
C ARG A 108 9.05 -15.76 -9.48
N ARG A 109 9.48 -15.42 -8.28
CA ARG A 109 8.65 -14.94 -7.20
C ARG A 109 9.21 -13.60 -6.71
N GLU A 110 8.33 -12.67 -6.43
CA GLU A 110 8.69 -11.39 -5.84
C GLU A 110 7.85 -11.14 -4.60
N SER A 111 8.49 -10.65 -3.55
CA SER A 111 7.82 -10.21 -2.33
C SER A 111 8.21 -8.77 -2.05
N PHE A 112 7.22 -7.96 -1.78
CA PHE A 112 7.38 -6.56 -1.42
C PHE A 112 6.77 -6.36 -0.04
N ARG A 113 7.46 -5.62 0.81
CA ARG A 113 6.97 -5.28 2.14
C ARG A 113 7.28 -3.83 2.45
N SER A 114 6.25 -3.07 2.84
CA SER A 114 6.37 -1.70 3.31
C SER A 114 5.76 -1.61 4.71
N LYS A 115 6.44 -0.97 5.62
CA LYS A 115 5.94 -0.69 6.96
C LYS A 115 6.37 0.70 7.42
N GLY A 116 5.49 1.35 8.15
CA GLY A 116 5.75 2.71 8.59
C GLY A 116 4.58 3.29 9.39
N ARG A 117 4.41 4.59 9.25
CA ARG A 117 3.44 5.39 10.00
C ARG A 117 2.31 5.88 9.11
N VAL A 118 1.15 6.12 9.71
CA VAL A 118 0.03 6.81 9.07
C VAL A 118 0.04 8.26 9.56
N VAL A 119 0.27 9.21 8.65
CA VAL A 119 0.31 10.64 8.98
C VAL A 119 -0.66 11.38 8.07
N ALA A 120 -1.65 12.05 8.63
CA ALA A 120 -2.72 12.74 7.90
C ALA A 120 -3.38 11.83 6.82
N GLY A 121 -3.57 10.55 7.14
CA GLY A 121 -4.17 9.56 6.24
C GLY A 121 -3.26 9.03 5.14
N LEU A 122 -2.01 9.49 5.04
CA LEU A 122 -0.99 8.99 4.12
C LEU A 122 -0.11 7.94 4.80
N LEU A 123 0.28 6.94 4.04
CA LEU A 123 1.21 5.89 4.46
C LEU A 123 2.64 6.40 4.24
N MET A 124 3.38 6.63 5.32
CA MET A 124 4.76 7.09 5.30
C MET A 124 5.70 5.95 5.70
N PRO A 125 6.49 5.39 4.77
CA PRO A 125 7.32 4.22 5.03
C PRO A 125 8.51 4.54 5.92
N ASP A 126 8.75 3.73 6.94
CA ASP A 126 10.01 3.70 7.68
C ASP A 126 10.97 2.68 7.06
N LEU A 127 10.43 1.61 6.45
CA LEU A 127 11.20 0.54 5.82
C LEU A 127 10.44 -0.04 4.64
N TYR A 128 11.11 -0.16 3.50
CA TYR A 128 10.65 -0.90 2.32
C TYR A 128 11.64 -1.99 1.95
N VAL A 129 11.13 -3.19 1.66
CA VAL A 129 11.93 -4.34 1.27
C VAL A 129 11.34 -4.95 -0.01
N HIS A 130 12.18 -5.23 -0.99
CA HIS A 130 11.83 -5.95 -2.20
C HIS A 130 12.74 -7.17 -2.33
N GLU A 131 12.15 -8.34 -2.38
CA GLU A 131 12.85 -9.62 -2.53
C GLU A 131 12.45 -10.28 -3.85
N VAL A 132 13.42 -10.84 -4.53
CA VAL A 132 13.25 -11.60 -5.77
C VAL A 132 13.92 -12.95 -5.63
N SER A 133 13.20 -13.99 -5.98
CA SER A 133 13.71 -15.37 -6.06
C SER A 133 13.42 -15.95 -7.43
N ARG A 134 14.41 -16.62 -8.04
CA ARG A 134 14.26 -17.30 -9.33
C ARG A 134 15.17 -18.51 -9.45
N LYS A 135 14.70 -19.58 -10.04
CA LYS A 135 15.52 -20.74 -10.37
C LYS A 135 16.42 -20.45 -11.58
N LYS A 136 17.67 -20.86 -11.48
CA LYS A 136 18.63 -20.87 -12.60
C LYS A 136 19.34 -22.22 -12.60
N GLY A 137 18.86 -23.15 -13.41
CA GLY A 137 19.29 -24.55 -13.35
C GLY A 137 18.89 -25.19 -12.02
N LYS A 138 19.85 -25.77 -11.30
CA LYS A 138 19.64 -26.39 -9.98
C LYS A 138 19.67 -25.40 -8.80
N THR A 139 20.10 -24.16 -9.03
CA THR A 139 20.32 -23.14 -7.98
C THR A 139 19.17 -22.14 -7.96
N THR A 140 18.75 -21.71 -6.78
CA THR A 140 17.82 -20.60 -6.60
C THR A 140 18.61 -19.31 -6.36
N LYS A 141 18.51 -18.35 -7.28
CA LYS A 141 19.11 -17.01 -7.13
C LYS A 141 18.17 -16.10 -6.37
N ASN A 142 18.72 -15.42 -5.36
CA ASN A 142 17.99 -14.51 -4.50
C ASN A 142 18.59 -13.10 -4.56
N GLU A 143 17.74 -12.09 -4.59
CA GLU A 143 18.11 -10.69 -4.48
C GLU A 143 17.18 -10.04 -3.45
N ARG A 144 17.72 -9.23 -2.53
CA ARG A 144 16.97 -8.41 -1.59
C ARG A 144 17.45 -6.97 -1.69
N LYS A 145 16.52 -6.04 -1.79
CA LYS A 145 16.75 -4.60 -1.69
C LYS A 145 16.02 -4.08 -0.47
N THR A 146 16.70 -3.25 0.31
CA THR A 146 16.14 -2.66 1.53
C THR A 146 16.32 -1.15 1.45
N TYR A 147 15.27 -0.40 1.76
CA TYR A 147 15.25 1.06 1.81
C TYR A 147 14.79 1.49 3.19
N ALA A 148 15.68 2.11 3.96
CA ALA A 148 15.36 2.64 5.29
C ALA A 148 15.28 4.17 5.24
N PHE A 149 14.18 4.73 5.71
CA PHE A 149 13.85 6.15 5.61
C PHE A 149 14.23 6.89 6.89
N ASP A 150 14.99 7.96 6.76
CA ASP A 150 15.28 8.92 7.83
C ASP A 150 14.65 10.27 7.47
N TYR A 151 13.49 10.56 8.05
CA TYR A 151 12.74 11.78 7.79
C TYR A 151 13.39 13.02 8.39
N ALA A 152 14.14 12.87 9.50
CA ALA A 152 14.82 13.98 10.13
C ALA A 152 15.98 14.49 9.27
N ARG A 153 16.75 13.56 8.67
CA ARG A 153 17.84 13.88 7.76
C ARG A 153 17.44 14.00 6.30
N LYS A 154 16.18 13.65 5.95
CA LYS A 154 15.69 13.54 4.57
C LYS A 154 16.60 12.66 3.72
N THR A 155 16.95 11.47 4.21
CA THR A 155 17.79 10.50 3.53
C THR A 155 17.12 9.14 3.47
N ILE A 156 17.49 8.35 2.44
CA ILE A 156 17.08 6.96 2.31
C ILE A 156 18.34 6.11 2.20
N LYS A 157 18.56 5.23 3.18
CA LYS A 157 19.63 4.25 3.13
C LYS A 157 19.19 3.07 2.28
N PHE A 158 19.91 2.79 1.20
CA PHE A 158 19.70 1.67 0.31
C PHE A 158 20.73 0.59 0.57
N GLN A 159 20.27 -0.67 0.66
CA GLN A 159 21.13 -1.84 0.74
C GLN A 159 20.64 -2.90 -0.24
N LYS A 160 21.56 -3.48 -0.97
CA LYS A 160 21.31 -4.57 -1.91
C LYS A 160 22.10 -5.80 -1.52
N PHE A 161 21.40 -6.92 -1.47
CA PHE A 161 21.96 -8.23 -1.19
C PHE A 161 21.71 -9.15 -2.39
N LYS A 162 22.66 -10.00 -2.71
CA LYS A 162 22.53 -11.04 -3.73
C LYS A 162 23.10 -12.35 -3.21
N GLY A 163 22.55 -13.46 -3.72
CA GLY A 163 23.08 -14.76 -3.36
C GLY A 163 22.33 -15.91 -4.00
N ALA A 164 22.54 -17.09 -3.46
CA ALA A 164 21.95 -18.33 -3.94
C ALA A 164 21.57 -19.22 -2.76
N ASP A 165 20.50 -20.02 -2.96
CA ASP A 165 20.07 -21.08 -2.05
C ASP A 165 19.86 -20.61 -0.58
N GLY A 166 19.40 -19.35 -0.41
CA GLY A 166 19.12 -18.73 0.89
C GLY A 166 20.25 -17.90 1.48
N GLU A 167 21.50 -18.07 1.03
CA GLU A 167 22.61 -17.24 1.47
C GLU A 167 22.63 -15.92 0.71
N LEU A 168 22.69 -14.80 1.44
CA LEU A 168 22.70 -13.46 0.89
C LEU A 168 23.93 -12.69 1.36
N GLN A 169 24.65 -12.11 0.42
CA GLN A 169 25.80 -11.23 0.66
C GLN A 169 25.46 -9.80 0.29
N LEU A 170 25.90 -8.84 1.09
CA LEU A 170 25.76 -7.42 0.84
C LEU A 170 26.63 -7.02 -0.37
N VAL A 171 25.99 -6.46 -1.41
CA VAL A 171 26.68 -6.03 -2.64
C VAL A 171 26.63 -4.52 -2.86
N SER A 172 25.74 -3.79 -2.16
CA SER A 172 25.67 -2.33 -2.17
C SER A 172 25.15 -1.84 -0.83
N ASP A 173 25.73 -0.73 -0.30
CA ASP A 173 25.30 -0.02 0.91
C ASP A 173 25.57 1.47 0.69
N GLU A 174 24.52 2.25 0.39
CA GLU A 174 24.62 3.65 -0.01
C GLU A 174 23.46 4.49 0.50
N ILE A 175 23.63 5.80 0.51
CA ILE A 175 22.55 6.75 0.68
C ILE A 175 22.08 7.15 -0.72
N LEU A 176 20.77 7.05 -0.99
CA LEU A 176 20.22 7.47 -2.27
C LEU A 176 20.45 8.98 -2.48
N PRO A 177 20.69 9.42 -3.74
CA PRO A 177 20.89 10.83 -4.06
C PRO A 177 19.61 11.68 -3.98
N TYR A 178 18.49 11.08 -3.60
CA TYR A 178 17.20 11.73 -3.47
C TYR A 178 16.47 11.27 -2.21
N PHE A 179 15.48 12.07 -1.80
CA PHE A 179 14.51 11.70 -0.76
C PHE A 179 13.11 11.59 -1.37
N ALA A 180 12.38 10.59 -0.96
CA ALA A 180 10.98 10.36 -1.30
C ALA A 180 10.18 10.10 -0.02
N THR A 181 8.92 10.49 0.01
CA THR A 181 7.98 10.21 1.11
C THR A 181 7.20 8.92 0.90
N ASN A 182 7.35 8.29 -0.27
CA ASN A 182 6.73 7.02 -0.63
C ASN A 182 7.79 6.00 -1.06
N ASP A 183 7.49 4.74 -0.85
CA ASP A 183 7.99 3.62 -1.63
C ASP A 183 6.94 3.19 -2.67
N LEU A 184 7.24 2.19 -3.50
CA LEU A 184 6.31 1.75 -4.55
C LEU A 184 4.99 1.18 -3.99
N LEU A 185 5.01 0.50 -2.82
CA LEU A 185 3.79 -0.03 -2.22
C LEU A 185 2.96 1.05 -1.53
N SER A 186 3.60 1.93 -0.75
CA SER A 186 2.89 3.05 -0.12
C SER A 186 2.35 4.00 -1.18
N LEU A 187 3.08 4.24 -2.29
CA LEU A 187 2.61 5.01 -3.42
C LEU A 187 1.32 4.42 -4.01
N PHE A 188 1.27 3.10 -4.20
CA PHE A 188 0.09 2.42 -4.71
C PHE A 188 -1.18 2.71 -3.88
N PHE A 189 -1.09 2.72 -2.54
CA PHE A 189 -2.21 3.01 -1.65
C PHE A 189 -2.44 4.50 -1.37
N ASN A 190 -1.44 5.33 -1.60
CA ASN A 190 -1.54 6.79 -1.46
C ASN A 190 -1.97 7.48 -2.75
N PHE A 191 -1.95 6.80 -3.89
CA PHE A 191 -2.01 7.38 -5.23
C PHE A 191 -3.16 8.38 -5.40
N SER A 192 -4.36 7.99 -5.01
CA SER A 192 -5.56 8.84 -5.10
C SER A 192 -5.55 10.04 -4.14
N LYS A 193 -4.64 10.05 -3.15
CA LYS A 193 -4.55 11.08 -2.11
C LYS A 193 -3.41 12.07 -2.35
N ILE A 194 -2.59 11.83 -3.37
CA ILE A 194 -1.45 12.70 -3.68
C ILE A 194 -1.98 13.98 -4.33
N PRO A 195 -1.73 15.16 -3.71
CA PRO A 195 -2.12 16.42 -4.32
C PRO A 195 -1.35 16.62 -5.62
N HIS A 196 -2.04 16.96 -6.69
CA HIS A 196 -1.44 17.31 -7.96
C HIS A 196 -2.21 18.46 -8.61
N SER A 197 -1.48 19.32 -9.29
CA SER A 197 -2.05 20.39 -10.12
C SER A 197 -1.79 20.07 -11.59
N GLY A 198 -2.85 20.10 -12.40
CA GLY A 198 -2.78 19.81 -13.82
C GLY A 198 -2.77 18.32 -14.17
N ASP A 199 -2.65 18.06 -15.48
CA ASP A 199 -2.78 16.71 -16.04
C ASP A 199 -1.46 15.95 -16.07
N LYS A 200 -0.35 16.66 -16.00
CA LYS A 200 1.01 16.08 -15.98
C LYS A 200 1.71 16.46 -14.69
N PHE A 201 2.14 15.48 -13.96
CA PHE A 201 2.87 15.67 -12.70
C PHE A 201 3.85 14.54 -12.50
N PHE A 202 4.66 14.63 -11.46
CA PHE A 202 5.54 13.53 -11.06
C PHE A 202 5.47 13.29 -9.57
N VAL A 203 5.81 12.08 -9.19
CA VAL A 203 6.02 11.68 -7.79
C VAL A 203 7.40 11.06 -7.64
N ARG A 204 7.93 11.03 -6.42
CA ARG A 204 9.13 10.28 -6.11
C ARG A 204 8.81 9.10 -5.21
N ALA A 205 9.40 7.94 -5.52
CA ALA A 205 9.25 6.75 -4.71
C ALA A 205 10.57 5.98 -4.59
N ALA A 206 10.86 5.50 -3.39
CA ALA A 206 11.94 4.55 -3.20
C ALA A 206 11.62 3.23 -3.90
N GLY A 207 12.59 2.68 -4.64
CA GLY A 207 12.40 1.51 -5.47
C GLY A 207 12.10 1.80 -6.93
N ALA A 208 11.75 3.05 -7.30
CA ALA A 208 11.73 3.48 -8.70
C ALA A 208 13.13 3.37 -9.30
N LYS A 209 13.21 3.10 -10.61
CA LYS A 209 14.50 2.86 -11.29
C LYS A 209 15.17 4.12 -11.82
N SER A 210 14.47 5.25 -11.87
CA SER A 210 15.08 6.53 -12.20
C SER A 210 16.14 6.90 -11.17
N ALA A 211 17.21 7.56 -11.58
CA ALA A 211 18.32 7.94 -10.71
C ALA A 211 17.87 8.85 -9.54
N ASP A 212 16.79 9.61 -9.74
CA ASP A 212 16.21 10.54 -8.76
C ASP A 212 14.91 10.04 -8.12
N GLY A 213 14.54 8.78 -8.35
CA GLY A 213 13.30 8.17 -7.85
C GLY A 213 12.01 8.67 -8.49
N ARG A 214 12.11 9.46 -9.57
CA ARG A 214 10.97 10.10 -10.25
C ARG A 214 10.16 9.10 -11.06
N ILE A 215 8.85 9.25 -10.96
CA ILE A 215 7.83 8.55 -11.74
C ILE A 215 6.94 9.64 -12.34
N ASP A 216 6.90 9.74 -13.67
CA ASP A 216 6.05 10.68 -14.38
C ASP A 216 4.65 10.11 -14.55
N ILE A 217 3.65 10.97 -14.37
CA ILE A 217 2.23 10.58 -14.38
C ILE A 217 1.47 11.58 -15.24
N GLU A 218 0.58 11.07 -16.07
CA GLU A 218 -0.32 11.85 -16.89
C GLU A 218 -1.77 11.41 -16.63
N ARG A 219 -2.68 12.37 -16.52
CA ARG A 219 -4.12 12.18 -16.50
C ARG A 219 -4.66 12.50 -17.88
N PRO A 220 -4.98 11.51 -18.73
CA PRO A 220 -5.48 11.74 -20.06
C PRO A 220 -6.89 12.34 -20.02
N ARG A 221 -7.25 13.12 -21.05
CA ARG A 221 -8.56 13.75 -21.21
C ARG A 221 -9.15 13.47 -22.58
N GLY A 222 -10.47 13.67 -22.72
CA GLY A 222 -11.19 13.56 -23.98
C GLY A 222 -10.99 12.22 -24.67
N SER A 223 -10.71 12.22 -25.96
CA SER A 223 -10.54 11.01 -26.78
C SER A 223 -9.39 10.12 -26.29
N ALA A 224 -8.31 10.68 -25.76
CA ALA A 224 -7.20 9.91 -25.23
C ALA A 224 -7.65 9.09 -23.99
N ALA A 225 -8.41 9.72 -23.09
CA ALA A 225 -8.99 9.01 -21.94
C ALA A 225 -9.98 7.92 -22.36
N ALA A 226 -10.83 8.19 -23.35
CA ALA A 226 -11.79 7.23 -23.88
C ALA A 226 -11.10 6.01 -24.51
N ASN A 227 -10.02 6.22 -25.25
CA ASN A 227 -9.23 5.14 -25.86
C ASN A 227 -8.59 4.25 -24.77
N ILE A 228 -7.99 4.85 -23.74
CA ILE A 228 -7.37 4.11 -22.63
C ILE A 228 -8.45 3.40 -21.82
N ALA A 229 -9.61 4.01 -21.58
CA ALA A 229 -10.74 3.37 -20.91
C ALA A 229 -11.19 2.11 -21.65
N SER A 230 -11.33 2.20 -22.99
CA SER A 230 -11.66 1.06 -23.85
C SER A 230 -10.61 -0.04 -23.74
N GLU A 231 -9.33 0.31 -23.75
CA GLU A 231 -8.23 -0.64 -23.62
C GLU A 231 -8.24 -1.34 -22.25
N LEU A 232 -8.50 -0.60 -21.18
CA LEU A 232 -8.64 -1.13 -19.82
C LEU A 232 -9.96 -1.91 -19.62
N GLY A 233 -10.94 -1.74 -20.53
CA GLY A 233 -12.29 -2.30 -20.43
C GLY A 233 -13.09 -1.71 -19.27
N VAL A 234 -12.92 -0.40 -19.02
CA VAL A 234 -13.68 0.39 -18.03
C VAL A 234 -14.52 1.45 -18.72
N ALA A 235 -15.48 2.04 -18.01
CA ALA A 235 -16.24 3.17 -18.54
C ALA A 235 -15.31 4.40 -18.68
N PRO A 236 -15.44 5.20 -19.74
CA PRO A 236 -14.68 6.43 -19.89
C PRO A 236 -15.03 7.41 -18.75
N PRO A 237 -14.08 8.23 -18.29
CA PRO A 237 -14.36 9.27 -17.32
C PRO A 237 -15.38 10.27 -17.89
N SER A 238 -16.33 10.71 -17.05
CA SER A 238 -17.28 11.76 -17.45
C SER A 238 -16.51 13.10 -17.52
N ASP A 239 -16.82 13.92 -18.53
CA ASP A 239 -16.19 15.24 -18.72
C ASP A 239 -16.41 16.19 -17.50
N ALA A 240 -17.36 15.88 -16.62
CA ALA A 240 -17.62 16.61 -15.37
C ALA A 240 -16.48 16.50 -14.33
N ASP A 241 -15.69 15.42 -14.34
CA ASP A 241 -14.56 15.23 -13.41
C ASP A 241 -13.29 16.01 -13.83
N ALA A 242 -13.30 16.64 -14.98
CA ALA A 242 -12.15 17.39 -15.51
C ALA A 242 -11.87 18.71 -14.76
N GLY A 243 -12.73 19.12 -13.82
CA GLY A 243 -12.66 20.47 -13.20
C GLY A 243 -12.48 20.53 -11.69
N SER A 244 -12.53 19.43 -10.95
CA SER A 244 -12.50 19.47 -9.48
C SER A 244 -11.09 19.23 -8.91
N GLY A 245 -10.12 20.03 -9.35
CA GLY A 245 -8.92 20.31 -8.58
C GLY A 245 -9.31 21.29 -7.47
N ALA A 246 -9.55 20.82 -6.25
CA ALA A 246 -9.90 21.66 -5.12
C ALA A 246 -8.80 22.68 -4.84
N ALA A 247 -8.97 23.88 -5.37
CA ALA A 247 -8.33 25.06 -4.85
C ALA A 247 -9.02 25.38 -3.51
N ALA A 248 -8.37 25.06 -2.41
CA ALA A 248 -8.73 25.58 -1.10
C ALA A 248 -8.43 27.08 -1.08
N SER A 249 -9.39 27.89 -1.54
CA SER A 249 -9.40 29.31 -1.28
C SER A 249 -9.97 29.54 0.12
N THR A 250 -9.09 29.84 1.08
CA THR A 250 -9.44 30.50 2.33
C THR A 250 -9.96 31.89 2.04
N SER A 251 -11.27 32.09 2.08
CA SER A 251 -11.87 33.40 2.27
C SER A 251 -12.64 33.39 3.58
N SER A 252 -12.08 34.09 4.57
CA SER A 252 -12.75 34.49 5.79
C SER A 252 -13.84 35.51 5.47
N SER A 253 -15.09 35.23 5.84
CA SER A 253 -16.10 36.24 6.09
C SER A 253 -16.93 35.84 7.28
N VAL A 254 -16.97 36.77 8.21
CA VAL A 254 -17.69 36.79 9.51
C VAL A 254 -19.15 37.13 9.26
N ALA A 255 -20.01 36.63 10.23
CA ALA A 255 -21.40 36.96 10.52
C ALA A 255 -22.46 36.31 9.58
N ASP A 256 -23.53 35.70 10.07
CA ASP A 256 -24.46 36.11 11.10
C ASP A 256 -25.37 34.93 11.56
N THR A 257 -25.80 34.99 12.78
CA THR A 257 -26.70 34.09 13.49
C THR A 257 -28.10 34.06 12.89
N LYS A 258 -28.65 32.88 12.54
CA LYS A 258 -30.10 32.63 12.70
C LYS A 258 -30.43 31.16 12.87
N THR A 259 -31.02 30.86 14.02
CA THR A 259 -31.70 29.65 14.44
C THR A 259 -32.80 29.27 13.46
N GLY A 260 -32.74 28.04 12.93
CA GLY A 260 -33.80 27.46 12.13
C GLY A 260 -33.69 25.94 12.18
N THR A 261 -34.53 25.34 13.03
CA THR A 261 -34.80 23.90 13.08
C THR A 261 -35.42 23.48 11.76
N THR A 262 -34.70 22.62 11.01
CA THR A 262 -35.27 22.00 9.83
C THR A 262 -35.06 20.48 9.94
N ASP A 263 -36.15 19.75 10.12
CA ASP A 263 -36.24 18.30 10.04
C ASP A 263 -35.65 17.82 8.70
N VAL A 264 -34.51 17.18 8.73
CA VAL A 264 -33.95 16.55 7.56
C VAL A 264 -34.54 15.16 7.43
N ASN A 265 -35.60 15.07 6.65
CA ASN A 265 -36.23 13.84 6.20
C ASN A 265 -35.22 13.07 5.32
N PHE A 266 -34.56 12.06 5.88
CA PHE A 266 -33.59 11.20 5.22
C PHE A 266 -34.36 10.25 4.28
N LYS A 267 -34.70 10.75 3.12
CA LYS A 267 -35.26 9.93 2.03
C LYS A 267 -34.13 9.04 1.51
N ARG A 268 -34.18 7.78 1.90
CA ARG A 268 -33.34 6.70 1.37
C ARG A 268 -33.49 6.71 -0.15
N ARG A 269 -32.52 7.27 -0.87
CA ARG A 269 -32.44 7.10 -2.33
C ARG A 269 -31.95 5.68 -2.56
N ASP A 270 -32.79 4.87 -3.16
CA ASP A 270 -32.42 3.59 -3.73
C ASP A 270 -31.28 3.85 -4.73
N ALA A 271 -30.13 3.27 -4.44
CA ALA A 271 -28.93 3.39 -5.26
C ALA A 271 -29.16 2.62 -6.55
N GLY A 272 -29.62 3.32 -7.59
CA GLY A 272 -29.21 2.99 -8.93
C GLY A 272 -27.69 3.13 -8.94
N ALA A 273 -26.99 2.04 -9.25
CA ALA A 273 -25.54 2.04 -9.33
C ALA A 273 -25.10 2.91 -10.51
N ASP A 274 -25.02 4.22 -10.29
CA ASP A 274 -24.25 5.10 -11.15
C ASP A 274 -22.81 4.59 -11.06
N LYS A 275 -22.36 3.92 -12.11
CA LYS A 275 -20.95 3.53 -12.27
C LYS A 275 -20.15 4.80 -12.28
N GLN A 276 -19.65 5.18 -11.14
CA GLN A 276 -18.75 6.34 -11.00
C GLN A 276 -17.58 6.11 -11.96
N ALA A 277 -17.34 7.07 -12.85
CA ALA A 277 -16.35 6.96 -13.89
C ALA A 277 -14.98 6.70 -13.28
N ALA A 278 -14.29 5.66 -13.74
CA ALA A 278 -12.98 5.28 -13.24
C ALA A 278 -11.94 6.39 -13.50
N ALA A 279 -11.18 6.80 -12.50
CA ALA A 279 -10.06 7.70 -12.69
C ALA A 279 -8.94 6.97 -13.44
N ILE A 280 -8.53 7.51 -14.60
CA ILE A 280 -7.55 6.90 -15.50
C ILE A 280 -6.24 7.68 -15.46
N TYR A 281 -5.13 6.95 -15.45
CA TYR A 281 -3.78 7.51 -15.43
C TYR A 281 -2.85 6.75 -16.36
N VAL A 282 -1.87 7.46 -16.91
CA VAL A 282 -0.70 6.92 -17.58
C VAL A 282 0.51 7.15 -16.70
N VAL A 283 1.20 6.10 -16.33
CA VAL A 283 2.37 6.13 -15.46
C VAL A 283 3.59 5.66 -16.24
N PHE A 284 4.64 6.49 -16.30
CA PHE A 284 5.88 6.16 -16.97
C PHE A 284 6.87 5.59 -15.96
N VAL A 285 6.93 4.26 -15.91
CA VAL A 285 7.74 3.54 -14.91
C VAL A 285 9.22 3.47 -15.26
N ASN A 286 9.67 4.01 -16.41
CA ASN A 286 11.07 4.05 -16.86
C ASN A 286 11.86 2.78 -16.56
N GLN A 287 11.17 1.64 -16.61
CA GLN A 287 11.73 0.34 -16.29
C GLN A 287 11.76 -0.53 -17.56
N PRO A 288 12.87 -1.13 -17.91
CA PRO A 288 12.87 -2.29 -18.78
C PRO A 288 12.25 -3.48 -18.03
N ILE A 289 10.96 -3.38 -17.68
CA ILE A 289 10.18 -4.54 -17.27
C ILE A 289 9.91 -5.29 -18.57
N PHE A 290 10.48 -6.47 -18.70
CA PHE A 290 10.39 -7.31 -19.91
C PHE A 290 10.80 -6.62 -21.23
N SER A 291 11.75 -5.67 -21.18
CA SER A 291 12.21 -4.92 -22.37
C SER A 291 11.14 -4.04 -23.02
N SER A 292 10.16 -3.54 -22.26
CA SER A 292 9.27 -2.49 -22.74
C SER A 292 10.08 -1.25 -23.12
N SER A 293 9.86 -0.73 -24.34
CA SER A 293 10.64 0.39 -24.85
C SER A 293 10.40 1.71 -24.12
N ARG A 294 9.22 1.89 -23.52
CA ARG A 294 8.79 3.12 -22.83
C ARG A 294 8.41 2.93 -21.38
N GLY A 295 8.08 1.70 -20.95
CA GLY A 295 7.57 1.44 -19.59
C GLY A 295 6.25 2.18 -19.31
N GLU A 296 5.41 2.36 -20.31
CA GLU A 296 4.12 3.04 -20.22
C GLU A 296 3.10 2.09 -19.59
N LEU A 297 2.54 2.51 -18.45
CA LEU A 297 1.56 1.75 -17.69
C LEU A 297 0.25 2.54 -17.64
N HIS A 298 -0.78 2.05 -18.32
CA HIS A 298 -2.14 2.55 -18.18
C HIS A 298 -2.79 1.93 -16.97
N LEU A 299 -3.48 2.70 -16.16
CA LEU A 299 -4.19 2.19 -15.00
C LEU A 299 -5.51 2.91 -14.75
N SER A 300 -6.50 2.18 -14.24
CA SER A 300 -7.72 2.74 -13.66
C SER A 300 -7.73 2.52 -12.15
N LEU A 301 -8.32 3.48 -11.44
CA LEU A 301 -8.56 3.37 -10.00
C LEU A 301 -10.04 3.07 -9.76
N ASN A 302 -10.32 2.18 -8.81
CA ASN A 302 -11.68 1.97 -8.32
C ASN A 302 -12.11 3.10 -7.35
N GLU A 303 -13.35 3.07 -6.88
CA GLU A 303 -13.93 4.04 -5.94
C GLU A 303 -13.13 4.17 -4.62
N ARG A 304 -12.40 3.14 -4.23
CA ARG A 304 -11.53 3.15 -3.05
C ARG A 304 -10.15 3.77 -3.32
N GLY A 305 -9.88 4.17 -4.58
CA GLY A 305 -8.62 4.77 -5.00
C GLY A 305 -7.48 3.78 -5.21
N TYR A 306 -7.75 2.48 -5.39
CA TYR A 306 -6.75 1.46 -5.74
C TYR A 306 -6.83 1.11 -7.22
N ALA A 307 -5.71 0.66 -7.79
CA ALA A 307 -5.70 0.17 -9.15
C ALA A 307 -6.67 -1.03 -9.29
N ASP A 308 -7.64 -0.88 -10.17
CA ASP A 308 -8.59 -1.92 -10.54
C ASP A 308 -8.09 -2.70 -11.75
N ARG A 309 -7.59 -1.99 -12.75
CA ARG A 309 -6.99 -2.55 -13.95
C ARG A 309 -5.74 -1.80 -14.33
N ALA A 310 -4.81 -2.53 -14.92
CA ALA A 310 -3.58 -1.95 -15.44
C ALA A 310 -3.15 -2.67 -16.72
N VAL A 311 -2.57 -1.93 -17.66
CA VAL A 311 -1.97 -2.44 -18.89
C VAL A 311 -0.59 -1.86 -19.05
N LEU A 312 0.44 -2.70 -18.99
CA LEU A 312 1.81 -2.34 -19.34
C LEU A 312 1.98 -2.55 -20.83
N LYS A 313 2.30 -1.45 -21.55
CA LYS A 313 2.39 -1.41 -22.99
C LYS A 313 3.69 -1.95 -23.56
N ASP A 314 3.60 -2.45 -24.78
CA ASP A 314 4.74 -2.74 -25.67
C ASP A 314 5.85 -3.59 -25.01
N VAL A 315 5.46 -4.65 -24.34
CA VAL A 315 6.41 -5.62 -23.78
C VAL A 315 7.00 -6.44 -24.92
N LEU A 316 8.33 -6.37 -25.09
CA LEU A 316 9.06 -6.92 -26.21
C LEU A 316 8.73 -8.42 -26.40
N LEU A 317 8.42 -8.83 -27.65
CA LEU A 317 8.06 -10.17 -28.11
C LEU A 317 6.65 -10.64 -27.71
N PHE A 318 5.92 -9.93 -26.85
CA PHE A 318 4.74 -10.49 -26.22
C PHE A 318 3.52 -9.57 -26.30
N GLY A 319 3.66 -8.27 -26.53
CA GLY A 319 2.56 -7.29 -26.51
C GLY A 319 2.28 -6.78 -25.10
N ASP A 320 1.03 -6.53 -24.78
CA ASP A 320 0.63 -5.88 -23.54
C ASP A 320 0.44 -6.89 -22.40
N ILE A 321 1.00 -6.55 -21.20
CA ILE A 321 0.69 -7.27 -19.97
C ILE A 321 -0.48 -6.57 -19.29
N ARG A 322 -1.50 -7.34 -18.92
CA ARG A 322 -2.70 -6.84 -18.26
C ARG A 322 -2.76 -7.35 -16.82
N ALA A 323 -3.13 -6.49 -15.89
CA ALA A 323 -3.48 -6.87 -14.53
C ALA A 323 -4.91 -6.45 -14.22
N ARG A 324 -5.65 -7.31 -13.54
CA ARG A 324 -7.04 -7.09 -13.14
C ARG A 324 -7.22 -7.47 -11.68
N LEU A 325 -7.86 -6.60 -10.92
CA LEU A 325 -8.33 -6.89 -9.57
C LEU A 325 -9.44 -7.95 -9.65
N VAL A 326 -9.33 -9.01 -8.86
CA VAL A 326 -10.31 -10.12 -8.84
C VAL A 326 -10.96 -10.32 -7.47
N GLU A 327 -10.34 -9.80 -6.40
CA GLU A 327 -10.86 -9.80 -5.02
C GLU A 327 -10.33 -8.59 -4.25
#